data_8296ccf5a6f2572ba85d1ef5535b7bbf
#
_entry.id   8296ccf5a6f2572ba85d1ef5535b7bbf
#
_cell.length_a   1.000
_cell.length_b   1.000
_cell.length_c   1.000
_cell.angle_alpha   90.00
_cell.angle_beta   90.00
_cell.angle_gamma   90.00
#
_symmetry.space_group_name_H-M   'P 1'
#
loop_
_entity.id
_entity.type
_entity.pdbx_description
1 polymer ?
#
loop_
_entity_poly.entity_id
_entity_poly.type
_entity_poly.pdbx_seq_one_letter_code
_entity_poly.pdbx_strand_id
1 'polypeptide(L)'
;MTQADAPHRRIVVIGAGFSGLASAITLAQQGHDVTVVEKHSMAGGRARVFEADGYRFDMGPSWYWMPDVIETFFQSAGTSVSEHFDLIRLDPSYRVWYADGPVNVPAGLEAVRALFEEMEPGSSSSFDAFMDEARKKYELGMDEYVWKTGQSVTEFT
;
A
#
# COMPACT_ATOMS: atom_id res chain seq x y z
N MET A 1 8.22 27.03 14.65
CA MET A 1 7.31 27.85 13.80
C MET A 1 5.98 27.09 13.80
N THR A 2 4.97 27.64 14.41
CA THR A 2 3.63 27.04 14.48
C THR A 2 2.97 27.11 13.11
N GLN A 3 2.30 26.04 12.71
CA GLN A 3 1.66 25.81 11.39
C GLN A 3 0.56 26.85 11.00
N ALA A 4 0.31 27.85 11.85
CA ALA A 4 -0.80 28.82 11.75
C ALA A 4 -0.53 30.07 10.87
N ASP A 5 0.64 30.24 10.26
CA ASP A 5 1.04 31.50 9.61
C ASP A 5 1.33 31.37 8.09
N ALA A 6 1.04 30.23 7.46
CA ALA A 6 1.18 30.12 6.02
C ALA A 6 0.02 30.85 5.32
N PRO A 7 0.28 31.76 4.36
CA PRO A 7 -0.80 32.48 3.66
C PRO A 7 -1.68 31.49 2.90
N HIS A 8 -3.00 31.64 3.04
CA HIS A 8 -3.98 30.90 2.25
C HIS A 8 -3.69 31.03 0.75
N ARG A 9 -3.70 29.92 0.03
CA ARG A 9 -3.38 29.86 -1.41
C ARG A 9 -4.41 29.04 -2.16
N ARG A 10 -4.60 29.38 -3.42
CA ARG A 10 -5.26 28.49 -4.39
C ARG A 10 -4.21 27.62 -5.06
N ILE A 11 -4.37 26.31 -4.97
CA ILE A 11 -3.40 25.32 -5.43
C ILE A 11 -4.09 24.38 -6.42
N VAL A 12 -3.44 24.10 -7.53
CA VAL A 12 -3.89 23.10 -8.50
C VAL A 12 -2.95 21.91 -8.43
N VAL A 13 -3.51 20.73 -8.15
CA VAL A 13 -2.81 19.44 -8.17
C VAL A 13 -3.13 18.74 -9.48
N ILE A 14 -2.11 18.43 -10.27
CA ILE A 14 -2.28 17.76 -11.56
C ILE A 14 -2.09 16.26 -11.37
N GLY A 15 -3.17 15.52 -11.59
CA GLY A 15 -3.25 14.07 -11.45
C GLY A 15 -3.89 13.61 -10.14
N ALA A 16 -4.88 12.72 -10.24
CA ALA A 16 -5.60 12.11 -9.12
C ALA A 16 -5.15 10.67 -8.84
N GLY A 17 -3.86 10.39 -8.92
CA GLY A 17 -3.24 9.17 -8.38
C GLY A 17 -2.98 9.31 -6.87
N PHE A 18 -2.44 8.29 -6.21
CA PHE A 18 -2.19 8.31 -4.76
C PHE A 18 -1.41 9.54 -4.30
N SER A 19 -0.30 9.87 -4.96
CA SER A 19 0.53 11.03 -4.58
C SER A 19 -0.22 12.34 -4.73
N GLY A 20 -0.98 12.50 -5.82
CA GLY A 20 -1.77 13.72 -6.07
C GLY A 20 -2.89 13.88 -5.04
N LEU A 21 -3.63 12.80 -4.75
CA LEU A 21 -4.70 12.81 -3.75
C LEU A 21 -4.15 13.05 -2.35
N ALA A 22 -3.05 12.40 -1.97
CA ALA A 22 -2.41 12.60 -0.67
C ALA A 22 -1.93 14.06 -0.52
N SER A 23 -1.28 14.61 -1.53
CA SER A 23 -0.86 16.03 -1.53
C SER A 23 -2.05 16.97 -1.42
N ALA A 24 -3.13 16.70 -2.15
CA ALA A 24 -4.33 17.54 -2.14
C ALA A 24 -4.99 17.54 -0.75
N ILE A 25 -5.12 16.37 -0.13
CA ILE A 25 -5.70 16.24 1.22
C ILE A 25 -4.85 17.00 2.24
N THR A 26 -3.53 16.78 2.23
CA THR A 26 -2.61 17.44 3.15
C THR A 26 -2.65 18.97 3.00
N LEU A 27 -2.68 19.48 1.77
CA LEU A 27 -2.76 20.92 1.52
C LEU A 27 -4.11 21.50 1.92
N ALA A 28 -5.21 20.79 1.69
CA ALA A 28 -6.54 21.19 2.13
C ALA A 28 -6.64 21.25 3.66
N GLN A 29 -6.05 20.30 4.39
CA GLN A 29 -5.96 20.32 5.85
C GLN A 29 -5.15 21.51 6.38
N GLN A 30 -4.20 22.01 5.61
CA GLN A 30 -3.45 23.23 5.92
C GLN A 30 -4.24 24.53 5.62
N GLY A 31 -5.49 24.40 5.20
CA GLY A 31 -6.39 25.52 4.95
C GLY A 31 -6.26 26.15 3.57
N HIS A 32 -5.66 25.46 2.61
CA HIS A 32 -5.55 25.92 1.24
C HIS A 32 -6.78 25.56 0.40
N ASP A 33 -7.07 26.35 -0.62
CA ASP A 33 -8.04 26.06 -1.67
C ASP A 33 -7.41 25.12 -2.70
N VAL A 34 -7.79 23.83 -2.70
CA VAL A 34 -7.14 22.84 -3.56
C VAL A 34 -8.08 22.33 -4.64
N THR A 35 -7.63 22.42 -5.89
CA THR A 35 -8.31 21.84 -7.04
C THR A 35 -7.46 20.72 -7.62
N VAL A 36 -8.04 19.51 -7.75
CA VAL A 36 -7.38 18.38 -8.41
C VAL A 36 -7.90 18.28 -9.84
N VAL A 37 -6.99 18.22 -10.82
CA VAL A 37 -7.30 18.00 -12.23
C VAL A 37 -6.75 16.66 -12.68
N GLU A 38 -7.62 15.84 -13.27
CA GLU A 38 -7.29 14.50 -13.76
C GLU A 38 -7.64 14.39 -15.24
N LYS A 39 -6.73 13.78 -16.03
CA LYS A 39 -6.93 13.60 -17.48
C LYS A 39 -7.91 12.48 -17.84
N HIS A 40 -8.08 11.52 -16.94
CA HIS A 40 -9.00 10.41 -17.12
C HIS A 40 -10.37 10.72 -16.48
N SER A 41 -11.37 9.94 -16.82
CA SER A 41 -12.73 10.06 -16.27
C SER A 41 -12.85 9.62 -14.82
N MET A 42 -11.80 9.00 -14.25
CA MET A 42 -11.77 8.52 -12.86
C MET A 42 -10.43 8.79 -12.21
N ALA A 43 -10.46 8.95 -10.88
CA ALA A 43 -9.28 9.00 -10.04
C ALA A 43 -8.63 7.60 -9.88
N GLY A 44 -7.46 7.56 -9.23
CA GLY A 44 -6.76 6.31 -8.88
C GLY A 44 -5.41 6.15 -9.59
N GLY A 45 -5.19 6.82 -10.72
CA GLY A 45 -3.93 6.71 -11.45
C GLY A 45 -3.61 5.28 -11.87
N ARG A 46 -2.52 4.70 -11.37
CA ARG A 46 -2.13 3.30 -11.61
C ARG A 46 -2.95 2.28 -10.80
N ALA A 47 -3.72 2.71 -9.83
CA ALA A 47 -4.61 1.86 -9.04
C ALA A 47 -6.08 2.04 -9.42
N ARG A 48 -6.35 2.62 -10.60
CA ARG A 48 -7.72 2.75 -11.10
C ARG A 48 -8.28 1.41 -11.58
N VAL A 49 -9.58 1.36 -11.75
CA VAL A 49 -10.29 0.19 -12.25
C VAL A 49 -10.52 0.31 -13.75
N PHE A 50 -10.51 -0.81 -14.45
CA PHE A 50 -10.97 -0.96 -15.84
C PHE A 50 -12.22 -1.81 -15.85
N GLU A 51 -13.26 -1.35 -16.53
CA GLU A 51 -14.52 -2.09 -16.68
C GLU A 51 -14.83 -2.30 -18.18
N ALA A 52 -15.10 -3.54 -18.54
CA ALA A 52 -15.51 -3.92 -19.89
C ALA A 52 -16.41 -5.15 -19.86
N ASP A 53 -17.48 -5.15 -20.66
CA ASP A 53 -18.39 -6.27 -20.87
C ASP A 53 -18.97 -6.86 -19.57
N GLY A 54 -19.20 -6.03 -18.55
CA GLY A 54 -19.69 -6.43 -17.24
C GLY A 54 -18.63 -6.99 -16.29
N TYR A 55 -17.37 -7.01 -16.69
CA TYR A 55 -16.24 -7.39 -15.86
C TYR A 55 -15.51 -6.16 -15.31
N ARG A 56 -14.93 -6.33 -14.13
CA ARG A 56 -14.16 -5.31 -13.44
C ARG A 56 -12.74 -5.82 -13.16
N PHE A 57 -11.74 -5.02 -13.55
CA PHE A 57 -10.33 -5.35 -13.43
C PHE A 57 -9.57 -4.24 -12.69
N ASP A 58 -8.79 -4.62 -11.70
CA ASP A 58 -7.81 -3.72 -11.12
C ASP A 58 -6.66 -3.49 -12.11
N MET A 59 -6.37 -2.22 -12.40
CA MET A 59 -5.29 -1.87 -13.35
C MET A 59 -3.92 -1.78 -12.69
N GLY A 60 -3.81 -2.10 -11.42
CA GLY A 60 -2.61 -1.99 -10.63
C GLY A 60 -2.49 -3.14 -9.64
N PRO A 61 -2.00 -2.88 -8.43
CA PRO A 61 -1.89 -3.89 -7.39
C PRO A 61 -3.26 -4.51 -7.10
N SER A 62 -3.33 -5.85 -7.18
CA SER A 62 -4.52 -6.61 -6.79
C SER A 62 -4.55 -6.93 -5.29
N TRP A 63 -3.50 -6.59 -4.57
CA TRP A 63 -3.34 -6.81 -3.13
C TRP A 63 -3.26 -5.49 -2.39
N TYR A 64 -3.81 -5.48 -1.18
CA TYR A 64 -3.72 -4.34 -0.28
C TYR A 64 -2.35 -4.31 0.40
N TRP A 65 -1.46 -3.51 -0.17
CA TRP A 65 -0.07 -3.36 0.28
C TRP A 65 0.05 -2.33 1.40
N MET A 66 0.97 -2.59 2.36
CA MET A 66 1.36 -1.64 3.40
C MET A 66 0.15 -1.04 4.14
N PRO A 67 -0.71 -1.88 4.74
CA PRO A 67 -1.93 -1.43 5.40
C PRO A 67 -1.67 -0.43 6.53
N ASP A 68 -0.54 -0.55 7.21
CA ASP A 68 -0.07 0.36 8.25
C ASP A 68 0.22 1.77 7.72
N VAL A 69 0.84 1.90 6.56
CA VAL A 69 1.09 3.20 5.91
C VAL A 69 -0.21 3.88 5.50
N ILE A 70 -1.13 3.10 4.92
CA ILE A 70 -2.42 3.62 4.48
C ILE A 70 -3.24 4.05 5.71
N GLU A 71 -3.29 3.23 6.77
CA GLU A 71 -3.96 3.59 8.01
C GLU A 71 -3.38 4.86 8.64
N THR A 72 -2.06 4.97 8.69
CA THR A 72 -1.37 6.19 9.18
C THR A 72 -1.79 7.44 8.38
N PHE A 73 -1.92 7.30 7.06
CA PHE A 73 -2.39 8.40 6.22
C PHE A 73 -3.84 8.79 6.54
N PHE A 74 -4.76 7.81 6.65
CA PHE A 74 -6.16 8.08 7.02
C PHE A 74 -6.27 8.73 8.39
N GLN A 75 -5.50 8.26 9.38
CA GLN A 75 -5.44 8.87 10.71
C GLN A 75 -4.94 10.32 10.66
N SER A 76 -3.95 10.62 9.83
CA SER A 76 -3.48 12.00 9.62
C SER A 76 -4.56 12.89 8.99
N ALA A 77 -5.48 12.29 8.26
CA ALA A 77 -6.66 12.97 7.69
C ALA A 77 -7.85 13.06 8.67
N GLY A 78 -7.71 12.56 9.91
CA GLY A 78 -8.72 12.63 10.94
C GLY A 78 -9.81 11.57 10.82
N THR A 79 -9.53 10.45 10.14
CA THR A 79 -10.44 9.33 9.93
C THR A 79 -9.67 8.00 10.00
N SER A 80 -10.30 6.87 9.71
CA SER A 80 -9.67 5.54 9.64
C SER A 80 -10.07 4.81 8.37
N VAL A 81 -9.28 3.82 7.97
CA VAL A 81 -9.58 2.97 6.80
C VAL A 81 -10.94 2.31 6.94
N SER A 82 -11.27 1.79 8.14
CA SER A 82 -12.52 1.08 8.41
C SER A 82 -13.79 1.94 8.31
N GLU A 83 -13.66 3.27 8.33
CA GLU A 83 -14.78 4.19 8.11
C GLU A 83 -15.12 4.35 6.61
N HIS A 84 -14.24 3.91 5.70
CA HIS A 84 -14.38 4.12 4.27
C HIS A 84 -14.58 2.83 3.47
N PHE A 85 -13.97 1.72 3.90
CA PHE A 85 -14.13 0.43 3.25
C PHE A 85 -13.76 -0.74 4.16
N ASP A 86 -14.36 -1.89 3.88
CA ASP A 86 -14.10 -3.13 4.60
C ASP A 86 -12.93 -3.89 3.95
N LEU A 87 -11.97 -4.32 4.78
CA LEU A 87 -10.90 -5.21 4.35
C LEU A 87 -11.25 -6.65 4.72
N ILE A 88 -11.29 -7.53 3.74
CA ILE A 88 -11.52 -8.96 3.94
C ILE A 88 -10.22 -9.72 3.69
N ARG A 89 -9.73 -10.39 4.73
CA ARG A 89 -8.57 -11.28 4.58
C ARG A 89 -9.01 -12.57 3.91
N LEU A 90 -8.42 -12.85 2.74
CA LEU A 90 -8.72 -14.08 2.02
C LEU A 90 -7.98 -15.28 2.63
N ASP A 91 -8.68 -16.42 2.72
CA ASP A 91 -8.10 -17.72 3.05
C ASP A 91 -8.74 -18.81 2.17
N PRO A 92 -7.99 -19.48 1.27
CA PRO A 92 -6.58 -19.25 1.00
C PRO A 92 -6.30 -17.84 0.44
N SER A 93 -5.11 -17.29 0.74
CA SER A 93 -4.68 -15.98 0.26
C SER A 93 -4.62 -15.93 -1.26
N TYR A 94 -4.11 -17.00 -1.87
CA TYR A 94 -4.08 -17.21 -3.31
C TYR A 94 -3.84 -18.68 -3.65
N ARG A 95 -4.02 -19.02 -4.92
CA ARG A 95 -3.78 -20.35 -5.47
C ARG A 95 -2.74 -20.29 -6.58
N VAL A 96 -1.74 -21.16 -6.50
CA VAL A 96 -0.73 -21.35 -7.55
C VAL A 96 -1.05 -22.62 -8.31
N TRP A 97 -1.07 -22.54 -9.64
CA TRP A 97 -1.33 -23.67 -10.52
C TRP A 97 -0.01 -24.21 -11.05
N TYR A 98 0.32 -25.45 -10.69
CA TYR A 98 1.45 -26.21 -11.19
C TYR A 98 0.99 -27.28 -12.18
N ALA A 99 1.93 -27.93 -12.87
CA ALA A 99 1.62 -29.00 -13.82
C ALA A 99 0.97 -30.23 -13.18
N ASP A 100 1.32 -30.51 -11.94
CA ASP A 100 0.85 -31.62 -11.10
C ASP A 100 -0.36 -31.26 -10.21
N GLY A 101 -0.84 -30.05 -10.30
CA GLY A 101 -2.05 -29.58 -9.62
C GLY A 101 -1.90 -28.25 -8.89
N PRO A 102 -2.99 -27.73 -8.34
CA PRO A 102 -2.97 -26.44 -7.64
C PRO A 102 -2.49 -26.59 -6.19
N VAL A 103 -1.75 -25.57 -5.74
CA VAL A 103 -1.39 -25.36 -4.34
C VAL A 103 -2.13 -24.14 -3.80
N ASN A 104 -2.89 -24.32 -2.72
CA ASN A 104 -3.52 -23.24 -2.00
C ASN A 104 -2.55 -22.68 -0.96
N VAL A 105 -2.24 -21.41 -1.05
CA VAL A 105 -1.41 -20.72 -0.05
C VAL A 105 -2.33 -20.13 1.01
N PRO A 106 -2.29 -20.65 2.26
CA PRO A 106 -3.20 -20.22 3.33
C PRO A 106 -2.89 -18.81 3.81
N ALA A 107 -3.81 -18.24 4.57
CA ALA A 107 -3.56 -17.01 5.32
C ALA A 107 -2.79 -17.31 6.61
N GLY A 108 -1.83 -16.42 6.94
CA GLY A 108 -1.08 -16.51 8.19
C GLY A 108 0.25 -17.26 8.08
N LEU A 109 1.22 -16.75 8.83
CA LEU A 109 2.61 -17.18 8.75
C LEU A 109 2.80 -18.64 9.13
N GLU A 110 2.18 -19.08 10.22
CA GLU A 110 2.28 -20.46 10.71
C GLU A 110 1.70 -21.48 9.71
N ALA A 111 0.56 -21.15 9.10
CA ALA A 111 -0.06 -22.03 8.11
C ALA A 111 0.78 -22.10 6.81
N VAL A 112 1.38 -20.99 6.39
CA VAL A 112 2.32 -20.97 5.26
C VAL A 112 3.57 -21.78 5.59
N ARG A 113 4.12 -21.63 6.78
CA ARG A 113 5.27 -22.41 7.27
C ARG A 113 4.99 -23.92 7.24
N ALA A 114 3.80 -24.33 7.72
CA ALA A 114 3.38 -25.73 7.70
C ALA A 114 3.22 -26.26 6.27
N LEU A 115 2.67 -25.44 5.35
CA LEU A 115 2.56 -25.80 3.93
C LEU A 115 3.94 -26.06 3.32
N PHE A 116 4.93 -25.19 3.58
CA PHE A 116 6.29 -25.39 3.07
C PHE A 116 6.94 -26.66 3.63
N GLU A 117 6.77 -26.94 4.93
CA GLU A 117 7.26 -28.17 5.55
C GLU A 117 6.61 -29.42 4.98
N GLU A 118 5.31 -29.37 4.62
CA GLU A 118 4.60 -30.46 3.95
C GLU A 118 5.13 -30.69 2.53
N MET A 119 5.36 -29.61 1.78
CA MET A 119 5.87 -29.69 0.40
C MET A 119 7.34 -30.14 0.34
N GLU A 120 8.16 -29.67 1.27
CA GLU A 120 9.59 -29.99 1.38
C GLU A 120 9.98 -30.17 2.85
N PRO A 121 10.02 -31.42 3.34
CA PRO A 121 10.39 -31.70 4.72
C PRO A 121 11.76 -31.13 5.11
N GLY A 122 11.81 -30.41 6.22
CA GLY A 122 13.00 -29.72 6.71
C GLY A 122 13.13 -28.27 6.23
N SER A 123 12.21 -27.76 5.42
CA SER A 123 12.26 -26.38 4.89
C SER A 123 11.89 -25.31 5.93
N SER A 124 11.24 -25.67 7.03
CA SER A 124 10.77 -24.74 8.06
C SER A 124 11.86 -23.79 8.58
N SER A 125 13.08 -24.31 8.80
CA SER A 125 14.18 -23.47 9.31
C SER A 125 14.65 -22.43 8.31
N SER A 126 14.66 -22.76 7.02
CA SER A 126 15.00 -21.83 5.94
C SER A 126 13.91 -20.79 5.76
N PHE A 127 12.64 -21.21 5.88
CA PHE A 127 11.50 -20.31 5.86
C PHE A 127 11.56 -19.28 7.01
N ASP A 128 11.81 -19.75 8.23
CA ASP A 128 11.94 -18.90 9.42
C ASP A 128 13.06 -17.88 9.24
N ALA A 129 14.24 -18.30 8.76
CA ALA A 129 15.36 -17.42 8.49
C ALA A 129 15.04 -16.37 7.41
N PHE A 130 14.36 -16.78 6.33
CA PHE A 130 13.91 -15.87 5.28
C PHE A 130 12.93 -14.82 5.82
N MET A 131 11.95 -15.23 6.64
CA MET A 131 10.96 -14.31 7.20
C MET A 131 11.57 -13.36 8.23
N ASP A 132 12.55 -13.79 9.01
CA ASP A 132 13.28 -12.91 9.93
C ASP A 132 14.12 -11.87 9.18
N GLU A 133 14.75 -12.25 8.09
CA GLU A 133 15.48 -11.30 7.24
C GLU A 133 14.53 -10.32 6.55
N ALA A 134 13.39 -10.80 6.03
CA ALA A 134 12.37 -9.97 5.42
C ALA A 134 11.81 -8.94 6.41
N ARG A 135 11.54 -9.35 7.67
CA ARG A 135 11.10 -8.46 8.74
C ARG A 135 12.12 -7.36 9.03
N LYS A 136 13.40 -7.71 9.21
CA LYS A 136 14.47 -6.72 9.44
C LYS A 136 14.59 -5.71 8.31
N LYS A 137 14.49 -6.17 7.06
CA LYS A 137 14.50 -5.29 5.87
C LYS A 137 13.29 -4.37 5.82
N TYR A 138 12.10 -4.88 6.18
CA TYR A 138 10.89 -4.08 6.23
C TYR A 138 10.98 -3.00 7.32
N GLU A 139 11.36 -3.36 8.54
CA GLU A 139 11.53 -2.44 9.66
C GLU A 139 12.54 -1.34 9.32
N LEU A 140 13.72 -1.71 8.83
CA LEU A 140 14.74 -0.75 8.38
C LEU A 140 14.21 0.17 7.26
N GLY A 141 13.50 -0.42 6.28
CA GLY A 141 12.92 0.33 5.17
C GLY A 141 11.89 1.36 5.65
N MET A 142 11.03 0.96 6.57
CA MET A 142 9.97 1.81 7.12
C MET A 142 10.52 2.90 8.04
N ASP A 143 11.49 2.58 8.89
CA ASP A 143 12.02 3.52 9.86
C ASP A 143 12.96 4.55 9.23
N GLU A 144 13.77 4.14 8.25
CA GLU A 144 14.84 4.99 7.75
C GLU A 144 14.64 5.50 6.32
N TYR A 145 13.98 4.74 5.43
CA TYR A 145 14.04 5.04 3.99
C TYR A 145 12.73 5.50 3.38
N VAL A 146 11.59 4.96 3.79
CA VAL A 146 10.29 5.24 3.16
C VAL A 146 9.90 6.71 3.24
N TRP A 147 10.31 7.39 4.30
CA TRP A 147 9.98 8.80 4.55
C TRP A 147 11.00 9.79 3.99
N LYS A 148 12.11 9.31 3.43
CA LYS A 148 13.13 10.16 2.81
C LYS A 148 12.70 10.55 1.40
N THR A 149 12.96 11.80 1.02
CA THR A 149 12.50 12.33 -0.26
C THR A 149 13.33 11.83 -1.45
N GLY A 150 14.53 11.34 -1.19
CA GLY A 150 15.47 10.87 -2.21
C GLY A 150 16.07 11.99 -3.06
N GLN A 151 16.05 13.23 -2.58
CA GLN A 151 16.57 14.38 -3.29
C GLN A 151 18.08 14.60 -3.11
N SER A 152 18.66 13.97 -2.09
CA SER A 152 20.08 14.09 -1.79
C SER A 152 20.67 12.75 -1.32
N VAL A 153 21.93 12.47 -1.72
CA VAL A 153 22.68 11.30 -1.25
C VAL A 153 22.90 11.37 0.27
N THR A 154 22.99 12.58 0.84
CA THR A 154 23.17 12.78 2.27
C THR A 154 21.94 12.39 3.12
N GLU A 155 20.79 12.14 2.50
CA GLU A 155 19.63 11.58 3.20
C GLU A 155 19.82 10.11 3.57
N PHE A 156 20.79 9.43 2.94
CA PHE A 156 21.04 7.98 3.07
C PHE A 156 22.37 7.65 3.76
N THR A 157 23.09 8.67 4.24
CA THR A 157 24.32 8.57 5.04
C THR A 157 24.05 9.04 6.46
#